data_d767c51e47c32d1ba1c7920b47942373
#
_entry.id   d767c51e47c32d1ba1c7920b47942373
#
_cell.length_a   1.000
_cell.length_b   1.000
_cell.length_c   1.000
_cell.angle_alpha   90.00
_cell.angle_beta   90.00
_cell.angle_gamma   90.00
#
_symmetry.space_group_name_H-M   'P 1'
#
loop_
_entity.id
_entity.type
_entity.pdbx_description
1 polymer ?
#
loop_
_entity_poly.entity_id
_entity_poly.type
_entity_poly.pdbx_seq_one_letter_code
_entity_poly.pdbx_strand_id
1 'polypeptide(L)'
;MKLGFSSYSFHQRLRDGSMSLLDVIDWVAQSDGEHLELAAVYPGPDSPLPTVGSDPAFVATVKDHAAEHNVILSNLAVGAVLNQGTPAEVEAEVARVKAFVDLADALGISLMRHDVVAHGAVPGDDTPVFDADLPTIVAACQEIADYAATKGITTSVENHGFFVTSSDRVRRIVHAVDRENFKTTLDVGNFLCVDEDPTTAVPANLPYAMIVHLKDFYVRPAHFATPDGWFTSRGGKHLRGAIVGEGDIDMPAVIGAVRGSGYDGFVSIEFEGHEDCLVGCTRGLANARRLWAAAT
;
A
#
# COMPACT_ATOMS: atom_id res chain seq x y z
N MET A 1 3.62 18.01 -0.48
CA MET A 1 3.86 16.56 -0.41
C MET A 1 4.69 16.25 0.83
N LYS A 2 4.33 15.22 1.57
CA LYS A 2 5.09 14.69 2.72
C LYS A 2 5.68 13.34 2.33
N LEU A 3 6.99 13.20 2.37
CA LEU A 3 7.70 12.00 1.95
C LEU A 3 8.14 11.19 3.18
N GLY A 4 7.82 9.91 3.21
CA GLY A 4 8.14 9.02 4.33
C GLY A 4 8.18 7.56 3.90
N PHE A 5 7.76 6.67 4.77
CA PHE A 5 7.93 5.23 4.57
C PHE A 5 6.66 4.45 4.89
N SER A 6 6.49 3.32 4.20
CA SER A 6 5.65 2.22 4.68
C SER A 6 6.47 1.33 5.62
N SER A 7 5.91 0.97 6.78
CA SER A 7 6.54 0.03 7.71
C SER A 7 6.74 -1.35 7.08
N TYR A 8 6.03 -1.65 5.99
CA TYR A 8 6.24 -2.86 5.19
C TYR A 8 7.68 -2.95 4.65
N SER A 9 8.31 -1.82 4.33
CA SER A 9 9.72 -1.79 3.91
C SER A 9 10.68 -2.43 4.92
N PHE A 10 10.30 -2.50 6.20
CA PHE A 10 11.09 -3.06 7.29
C PHE A 10 10.64 -4.49 7.67
N HIS A 11 9.77 -5.13 6.87
CA HIS A 11 9.13 -6.40 7.20
C HIS A 11 10.11 -7.53 7.54
N GLN A 12 11.29 -7.56 6.90
CA GLN A 12 12.32 -8.58 7.18
C GLN A 12 12.82 -8.45 8.62
N ARG A 13 13.20 -7.23 9.04
CA ARG A 13 13.71 -6.94 10.38
C ARG A 13 12.64 -7.02 11.46
N LEU A 14 11.41 -6.64 11.12
CA LEU A 14 10.26 -6.81 12.00
C LEU A 14 9.94 -8.30 12.20
N ARG A 15 10.08 -9.11 11.15
CA ARG A 15 9.81 -10.55 11.19
C ARG A 15 10.87 -11.33 11.96
N ASP A 16 12.15 -11.02 11.77
CA ASP A 16 13.24 -11.71 12.47
C ASP A 16 13.51 -11.15 13.88
N GLY A 17 12.77 -10.10 14.28
CA GLY A 17 12.85 -9.48 15.59
C GLY A 17 14.09 -8.60 15.79
N SER A 18 14.85 -8.31 14.72
CA SER A 18 16.02 -7.41 14.81
C SER A 18 15.62 -5.93 14.91
N MET A 19 14.36 -5.60 14.65
CA MET A 19 13.72 -4.30 14.95
C MET A 19 12.29 -4.54 15.47
N SER A 20 11.89 -3.77 16.45
CA SER A 20 10.49 -3.60 16.85
C SER A 20 9.84 -2.47 16.03
N LEU A 21 8.52 -2.32 16.13
CA LEU A 21 7.83 -1.19 15.51
C LEU A 21 8.29 0.17 16.10
N LEU A 22 8.64 0.20 17.39
CA LEU A 22 9.17 1.40 18.04
C LEU A 22 10.57 1.75 17.49
N ASP A 23 11.42 0.74 17.25
CA ASP A 23 12.73 0.95 16.60
C ASP A 23 12.57 1.49 15.17
N VAL A 24 11.51 1.10 14.44
CA VAL A 24 11.20 1.66 13.12
C VAL A 24 10.81 3.13 13.24
N ILE A 25 9.99 3.50 14.22
CA ILE A 25 9.61 4.90 14.49
C ILE A 25 10.87 5.72 14.81
N ASP A 26 11.76 5.21 15.68
CA ASP A 26 13.02 5.87 16.03
C ASP A 26 13.92 6.07 14.81
N TRP A 27 13.99 5.06 13.93
CA TRP A 27 14.77 5.15 12.71
C TRP A 27 14.19 6.19 11.75
N VAL A 28 12.86 6.25 11.59
CA VAL A 28 12.20 7.27 10.77
C VAL A 28 12.46 8.66 11.32
N ALA A 29 12.38 8.85 12.64
CA ALA A 29 12.66 10.11 13.31
C ALA A 29 14.11 10.61 13.11
N GLN A 30 15.07 9.67 12.96
CA GLN A 30 16.48 9.98 12.68
C GLN A 30 16.79 10.14 11.19
N SER A 31 15.85 9.76 10.33
CA SER A 31 15.93 9.92 8.87
C SER A 31 15.40 11.29 8.45
N ASP A 32 15.47 11.56 7.14
CA ASP A 32 14.78 12.71 6.55
C ASP A 32 13.29 12.43 6.25
N GLY A 33 12.72 11.29 6.67
CA GLY A 33 11.31 10.95 6.46
C GLY A 33 10.38 11.77 7.36
N GLU A 34 9.22 12.14 6.83
CA GLU A 34 8.26 13.01 7.52
C GLU A 34 7.09 12.22 8.13
N HIS A 35 6.90 10.96 7.73
CA HIS A 35 5.80 10.12 8.19
C HIS A 35 6.13 8.64 8.11
N LEU A 36 5.36 7.84 8.84
CA LEU A 36 5.34 6.39 8.78
C LEU A 36 3.90 5.92 8.54
N GLU A 37 3.70 5.15 7.50
CA GLU A 37 2.51 4.35 7.28
C GLU A 37 2.64 3.02 8.01
N LEU A 38 1.62 2.63 8.76
CA LEU A 38 1.60 1.36 9.47
C LEU A 38 0.98 0.26 8.59
N ALA A 39 1.77 -0.73 8.22
CA ALA A 39 1.28 -1.91 7.51
C ALA A 39 0.97 -3.04 8.50
N ALA A 40 -0.31 -3.29 8.77
CA ALA A 40 -0.81 -4.41 9.55
C ALA A 40 -1.18 -5.57 8.59
N VAL A 41 -0.19 -6.06 7.84
CA VAL A 41 -0.44 -6.87 6.65
C VAL A 41 -0.79 -8.32 6.98
N TYR A 42 -0.43 -8.83 8.15
CA TYR A 42 -0.71 -10.23 8.53
C TYR A 42 -1.21 -10.34 9.97
N PRO A 43 -2.53 -10.43 10.20
CA PRO A 43 -3.03 -11.01 11.44
C PRO A 43 -2.93 -12.53 11.31
N GLY A 44 -2.00 -13.15 11.99
CA GLY A 44 -1.88 -14.60 12.06
C GLY A 44 -1.05 -14.97 13.28
N PRO A 45 -1.23 -16.19 13.83
CA PRO A 45 -0.45 -16.66 14.99
C PRO A 45 1.06 -16.67 14.72
N ASP A 46 1.46 -16.62 13.43
CA ASP A 46 2.85 -16.60 13.00
C ASP A 46 3.29 -15.20 12.52
N SER A 47 2.45 -14.16 12.67
CA SER A 47 2.85 -12.79 12.36
C SER A 47 3.74 -12.27 13.49
N PRO A 48 5.01 -11.96 13.23
CA PRO A 48 5.91 -11.36 14.23
C PRO A 48 5.65 -9.85 14.39
N LEU A 49 4.82 -9.26 13.55
CA LEU A 49 4.28 -7.94 13.81
C LEU A 49 3.30 -8.11 14.97
N PRO A 50 3.57 -7.49 16.14
CA PRO A 50 2.55 -7.42 17.16
C PRO A 50 1.33 -6.87 16.45
N THR A 51 0.21 -7.58 16.53
CA THR A 51 -1.06 -7.12 15.99
C THR A 51 -1.37 -5.82 16.70
N VAL A 52 -0.96 -4.71 16.07
CA VAL A 52 -1.32 -3.37 16.53
C VAL A 52 -2.85 -3.40 16.61
N GLY A 53 -3.41 -3.49 17.80
CA GLY A 53 -4.85 -3.59 17.98
C GLY A 53 -5.31 -4.70 18.92
N SER A 54 -4.50 -5.75 19.14
CA SER A 54 -4.83 -6.78 20.14
C SER A 54 -4.56 -6.32 21.58
N ASP A 55 -3.71 -5.30 21.76
CA ASP A 55 -3.36 -4.72 23.06
C ASP A 55 -3.54 -3.19 23.04
N PRO A 56 -4.59 -2.64 23.67
CA PRO A 56 -4.82 -1.20 23.75
C PRO A 56 -3.67 -0.43 24.40
N ALA A 57 -2.92 -1.03 25.32
CA ALA A 57 -1.77 -0.39 25.94
C ALA A 57 -0.64 -0.23 24.95
N PHE A 58 -0.41 -1.23 24.09
CA PHE A 58 0.56 -1.14 23.01
C PHE A 58 0.17 -0.12 21.94
N VAL A 59 -1.13 -0.01 21.60
CA VAL A 59 -1.65 1.02 20.69
C VAL A 59 -1.33 2.43 21.21
N ALA A 60 -1.61 2.67 22.50
CA ALA A 60 -1.27 3.94 23.15
C ALA A 60 0.25 4.20 23.11
N THR A 61 1.07 3.18 23.41
CA THR A 61 2.53 3.29 23.36
C THR A 61 3.02 3.69 21.96
N VAL A 62 2.52 3.06 20.90
CA VAL A 62 2.90 3.38 19.51
C VAL A 62 2.55 4.83 19.17
N LYS A 63 1.33 5.25 19.52
CA LYS A 63 0.85 6.62 19.27
C LYS A 63 1.71 7.65 20.00
N ASP A 64 1.93 7.46 21.30
CA ASP A 64 2.67 8.38 22.15
C ASP A 64 4.15 8.44 21.71
N HIS A 65 4.76 7.30 21.43
CA HIS A 65 6.13 7.21 20.95
C HIS A 65 6.32 7.95 19.61
N ALA A 66 5.41 7.75 18.65
CA ALA A 66 5.46 8.49 17.39
C ALA A 66 5.33 10.02 17.60
N ALA A 67 4.43 10.44 18.50
CA ALA A 67 4.25 11.85 18.83
C ALA A 67 5.48 12.47 19.53
N GLU A 68 6.09 11.77 20.49
CA GLU A 68 7.32 12.18 21.17
C GLU A 68 8.49 12.38 20.20
N HIS A 69 8.56 11.55 19.16
CA HIS A 69 9.61 11.60 18.12
C HIS A 69 9.23 12.46 16.90
N ASN A 70 8.06 13.14 16.92
CA ASN A 70 7.53 13.95 15.82
C ASN A 70 7.34 13.18 14.49
N VAL A 71 7.06 11.88 14.56
CA VAL A 71 6.73 11.05 13.41
C VAL A 71 5.22 11.03 13.19
N ILE A 72 4.76 11.46 12.03
CA ILE A 72 3.33 11.41 11.69
C ILE A 72 2.97 9.96 11.33
N LEU A 73 2.00 9.36 12.03
CA LEU A 73 1.37 8.12 11.59
C LEU A 73 0.36 8.46 10.50
N SER A 74 0.68 8.14 9.23
CA SER A 74 -0.06 8.69 8.08
C SER A 74 -1.22 7.83 7.61
N ASN A 75 -1.07 6.53 7.64
CA ASN A 75 -2.04 5.57 7.11
C ASN A 75 -1.94 4.24 7.87
N LEU A 76 -3.04 3.48 7.89
CA LEU A 76 -3.08 2.10 8.35
C LEU A 76 -3.44 1.19 7.17
N ALA A 77 -2.51 0.35 6.71
CA ALA A 77 -2.74 -0.58 5.61
C ALA A 77 -3.04 -1.98 6.14
N VAL A 78 -4.16 -2.57 5.72
CA VAL A 78 -4.63 -3.89 6.16
C VAL A 78 -5.00 -4.77 4.98
N GLY A 79 -4.75 -6.08 5.10
CA GLY A 79 -5.25 -7.07 4.16
C GLY A 79 -6.73 -7.35 4.37
N ALA A 80 -7.49 -7.57 3.29
CA ALA A 80 -8.88 -7.99 3.33
C ALA A 80 -9.27 -8.79 2.09
N VAL A 81 -10.25 -9.69 2.23
CA VAL A 81 -10.82 -10.48 1.13
C VAL A 81 -12.34 -10.36 1.20
N LEU A 82 -12.90 -9.48 0.37
CA LEU A 82 -14.31 -9.09 0.41
C LEU A 82 -15.17 -9.76 -0.67
N ASN A 83 -14.56 -10.56 -1.55
CA ASN A 83 -15.22 -11.18 -2.70
C ASN A 83 -15.40 -12.70 -2.60
N GLN A 84 -14.91 -13.33 -1.55
CA GLN A 84 -14.89 -14.79 -1.43
C GLN A 84 -15.64 -15.26 -0.18
N GLY A 85 -16.21 -16.47 -0.27
CA GLY A 85 -16.92 -17.10 0.80
C GLY A 85 -18.44 -16.95 0.73
N THR A 86 -19.10 -17.39 1.79
CA THR A 86 -20.54 -17.20 2.00
C THR A 86 -20.86 -15.75 2.36
N PRO A 87 -22.09 -15.27 2.23
CA PRO A 87 -22.48 -13.93 2.69
C PRO A 87 -22.10 -13.67 4.16
N ALA A 88 -22.21 -14.66 5.03
CA ALA A 88 -21.84 -14.53 6.45
C ALA A 88 -20.33 -14.36 6.65
N GLU A 89 -19.49 -14.99 5.81
CA GLU A 89 -18.03 -14.83 5.87
C GLU A 89 -17.62 -13.44 5.34
N VAL A 90 -18.28 -12.92 4.31
CA VAL A 90 -18.06 -11.55 3.84
C VAL A 90 -18.48 -10.54 4.91
N GLU A 91 -19.62 -10.73 5.56
CA GLU A 91 -20.08 -9.87 6.67
C GLU A 91 -19.08 -9.89 7.85
N ALA A 92 -18.55 -11.06 8.20
CA ALA A 92 -17.52 -11.19 9.24
C ALA A 92 -16.22 -10.46 8.87
N GLU A 93 -15.82 -10.53 7.58
CA GLU A 93 -14.65 -9.82 7.08
C GLU A 93 -14.86 -8.29 7.09
N VAL A 94 -16.03 -7.82 6.68
CA VAL A 94 -16.41 -6.39 6.81
C VAL A 94 -16.34 -5.93 8.27
N ALA A 95 -16.88 -6.73 9.20
CA ALA A 95 -16.80 -6.42 10.63
C ALA A 95 -15.36 -6.36 11.14
N ARG A 96 -14.47 -7.26 10.65
CA ARG A 96 -13.05 -7.25 10.97
C ARG A 96 -12.36 -5.98 10.44
N VAL A 97 -12.66 -5.57 9.21
CA VAL A 97 -12.08 -4.34 8.63
C VAL A 97 -12.58 -3.10 9.38
N LYS A 98 -13.84 -3.07 9.83
CA LYS A 98 -14.35 -1.99 10.68
C LYS A 98 -13.61 -1.90 12.03
N ALA A 99 -13.20 -3.03 12.61
CA ALA A 99 -12.37 -3.01 13.82
C ALA A 99 -10.99 -2.38 13.56
N PHE A 100 -10.45 -2.48 12.35
CA PHE A 100 -9.24 -1.73 11.96
C PHE A 100 -9.51 -0.23 11.75
N VAL A 101 -10.72 0.16 11.36
CA VAL A 101 -11.13 1.59 11.39
C VAL A 101 -11.10 2.12 12.83
N ASP A 102 -11.59 1.33 13.80
CA ASP A 102 -11.51 1.69 15.23
C ASP A 102 -10.06 1.81 15.70
N LEU A 103 -9.18 0.93 15.23
CA LEU A 103 -7.75 1.01 15.52
C LEU A 103 -7.10 2.27 14.92
N ALA A 104 -7.42 2.61 13.67
CA ALA A 104 -6.94 3.83 13.03
C ALA A 104 -7.36 5.07 13.82
N ASP A 105 -8.62 5.14 14.26
CA ASP A 105 -9.15 6.21 15.13
C ASP A 105 -8.36 6.29 16.46
N ALA A 106 -8.13 5.16 17.12
CA ALA A 106 -7.36 5.10 18.38
C ALA A 106 -5.92 5.60 18.20
N LEU A 107 -5.28 5.28 17.07
CA LEU A 107 -3.94 5.77 16.71
C LEU A 107 -3.93 7.23 16.28
N GLY A 108 -5.08 7.84 16.00
CA GLY A 108 -5.20 9.19 15.46
C GLY A 108 -4.88 9.26 13.96
N ILE A 109 -5.01 8.15 13.25
CA ILE A 109 -4.78 8.03 11.80
C ILE A 109 -6.10 8.30 11.06
N SER A 110 -6.08 9.20 10.08
CA SER A 110 -7.26 9.58 9.29
C SER A 110 -7.34 8.90 7.92
N LEU A 111 -6.35 8.11 7.55
CA LEU A 111 -6.31 7.36 6.28
C LEU A 111 -6.17 5.87 6.56
N MET A 112 -6.94 5.04 5.88
CA MET A 112 -6.86 3.59 6.02
C MET A 112 -6.99 2.90 4.66
N ARG A 113 -5.99 2.12 4.29
CA ARG A 113 -6.04 1.26 3.12
C ARG A 113 -6.49 -0.14 3.51
N HIS A 114 -7.37 -0.73 2.74
CA HIS A 114 -7.66 -2.16 2.82
C HIS A 114 -7.65 -2.82 1.44
N ASP A 115 -7.24 -4.08 1.38
CA ASP A 115 -7.45 -4.89 0.20
C ASP A 115 -8.94 -5.18 0.02
N VAL A 116 -9.30 -5.69 -1.14
CA VAL A 116 -10.68 -6.12 -1.45
C VAL A 116 -10.73 -7.58 -1.92
N VAL A 117 -9.58 -8.13 -2.33
CA VAL A 117 -9.42 -9.49 -2.84
C VAL A 117 -8.09 -10.09 -2.38
N ALA A 118 -7.99 -11.42 -2.48
CA ALA A 118 -6.71 -12.11 -2.30
C ALA A 118 -5.72 -11.71 -3.41
N HIS A 119 -4.42 -11.70 -3.09
CA HIS A 119 -3.36 -11.22 -3.99
C HIS A 119 -3.10 -12.12 -5.20
N GLY A 120 -3.54 -13.38 -5.16
CA GLY A 120 -3.27 -14.37 -6.20
C GLY A 120 -3.87 -14.03 -7.56
N ALA A 121 -3.23 -14.51 -8.62
CA ALA A 121 -3.79 -14.43 -9.96
C ALA A 121 -4.95 -15.42 -10.13
N VAL A 122 -6.00 -15.00 -10.84
CA VAL A 122 -7.06 -15.88 -11.30
C VAL A 122 -6.62 -16.46 -12.66
N PRO A 123 -6.59 -17.79 -12.84
CA PRO A 123 -6.18 -18.38 -14.11
C PRO A 123 -7.08 -18.01 -15.27
N GLY A 124 -6.51 -17.81 -16.44
CA GLY A 124 -7.22 -17.55 -17.69
C GLY A 124 -7.72 -16.12 -17.84
N ASP A 125 -8.82 -15.94 -18.60
CA ASP A 125 -9.50 -14.64 -18.68
C ASP A 125 -10.34 -14.43 -17.40
N ASP A 126 -9.87 -13.55 -16.56
CA ASP A 126 -10.50 -13.24 -15.27
C ASP A 126 -11.47 -12.05 -15.32
N THR A 127 -11.71 -11.47 -16.49
CA THR A 127 -12.64 -10.35 -16.66
C THR A 127 -14.07 -10.72 -16.23
N PRO A 128 -14.63 -11.87 -16.65
CA PRO A 128 -15.96 -12.27 -16.19
C PRO A 128 -16.03 -12.51 -14.67
N VAL A 129 -14.94 -12.98 -14.07
CA VAL A 129 -14.84 -13.18 -12.60
C VAL A 129 -14.88 -11.81 -11.89
N PHE A 130 -14.09 -10.86 -12.36
CA PHE A 130 -14.10 -9.50 -11.81
C PHE A 130 -15.47 -8.84 -11.93
N ASP A 131 -16.13 -8.97 -13.09
CA ASP A 131 -17.47 -8.40 -13.30
C ASP A 131 -18.54 -9.03 -12.38
N ALA A 132 -18.38 -10.33 -12.08
CA ALA A 132 -19.29 -11.03 -11.15
C ALA A 132 -19.03 -10.63 -9.69
N ASP A 133 -17.78 -10.40 -9.30
CA ASP A 133 -17.37 -10.07 -7.93
C ASP A 133 -17.62 -8.58 -7.59
N LEU A 134 -17.59 -7.70 -8.60
CA LEU A 134 -17.63 -6.26 -8.40
C LEU A 134 -18.82 -5.79 -7.53
N PRO A 135 -20.07 -6.28 -7.69
CA PRO A 135 -21.16 -5.86 -6.82
C PRO A 135 -20.95 -6.17 -5.33
N THR A 136 -20.37 -7.32 -5.02
CA THR A 136 -20.07 -7.73 -3.62
C THR A 136 -18.96 -6.87 -3.04
N ILE A 137 -17.88 -6.65 -3.80
CA ILE A 137 -16.78 -5.77 -3.40
C ILE A 137 -17.31 -4.36 -3.13
N VAL A 138 -18.13 -3.83 -4.02
CA VAL A 138 -18.70 -2.46 -3.89
C VAL A 138 -19.55 -2.34 -2.63
N ALA A 139 -20.47 -3.28 -2.38
CA ALA A 139 -21.32 -3.25 -1.20
C ALA A 139 -20.51 -3.28 0.11
N ALA A 140 -19.51 -4.15 0.18
CA ALA A 140 -18.62 -4.24 1.33
C ALA A 140 -17.80 -2.95 1.53
N CYS A 141 -17.22 -2.39 0.45
CA CYS A 141 -16.49 -1.12 0.52
C CYS A 141 -17.38 0.06 0.93
N GLN A 142 -18.62 0.12 0.46
CA GLN A 142 -19.59 1.14 0.88
C GLN A 142 -19.85 1.06 2.38
N GLU A 143 -20.10 -0.14 2.91
CA GLU A 143 -20.35 -0.35 4.32
C GLU A 143 -19.17 0.03 5.21
N ILE A 144 -17.93 -0.28 4.77
CA ILE A 144 -16.70 0.09 5.46
C ILE A 144 -16.50 1.61 5.39
N ALA A 145 -16.68 2.23 4.22
CA ALA A 145 -16.51 3.66 4.02
C ALA A 145 -17.53 4.48 4.83
N ASP A 146 -18.81 4.06 4.83
CA ASP A 146 -19.87 4.70 5.60
C ASP A 146 -19.57 4.64 7.12
N TYR A 147 -19.04 3.51 7.62
CA TYR A 147 -18.59 3.40 9.00
C TYR A 147 -17.39 4.31 9.29
N ALA A 148 -16.38 4.30 8.42
CA ALA A 148 -15.18 5.12 8.56
C ALA A 148 -15.49 6.62 8.54
N ALA A 149 -16.50 7.06 7.76
CA ALA A 149 -16.98 8.43 7.74
C ALA A 149 -17.43 8.93 9.11
N THR A 150 -18.02 8.05 9.95
CA THR A 150 -18.46 8.40 11.32
C THR A 150 -17.30 8.80 12.24
N LYS A 151 -16.06 8.45 11.84
CA LYS A 151 -14.81 8.74 12.57
C LYS A 151 -13.91 9.73 11.82
N GLY A 152 -14.37 10.28 10.71
CA GLY A 152 -13.59 11.20 9.88
C GLY A 152 -12.42 10.51 9.15
N ILE A 153 -12.51 9.19 8.94
CA ILE A 153 -11.48 8.40 8.27
C ILE A 153 -11.83 8.21 6.80
N THR A 154 -10.87 8.43 5.92
CA THR A 154 -10.91 8.08 4.50
C THR A 154 -10.35 6.69 4.30
N THR A 155 -11.09 5.83 3.63
CA THR A 155 -10.64 4.48 3.25
C THR A 155 -10.19 4.44 1.79
N SER A 156 -9.41 3.43 1.44
CA SER A 156 -8.96 3.23 0.06
C SER A 156 -8.76 1.77 -0.28
N VAL A 157 -8.88 1.49 -1.59
CA VAL A 157 -8.37 0.27 -2.21
C VAL A 157 -7.01 0.54 -2.83
N GLU A 158 -6.10 -0.43 -2.76
CA GLU A 158 -4.83 -0.36 -3.46
C GLU A 158 -4.86 -1.17 -4.75
N ASN A 159 -4.14 -0.71 -5.78
CA ASN A 159 -3.79 -1.53 -6.93
C ASN A 159 -2.72 -2.56 -6.51
N HIS A 160 -3.16 -3.68 -5.92
CA HIS A 160 -2.33 -4.67 -5.25
C HIS A 160 -2.59 -6.10 -5.74
N GLY A 161 -1.52 -6.93 -5.79
CA GLY A 161 -1.59 -8.32 -6.25
C GLY A 161 -1.72 -8.43 -7.78
N PHE A 162 -2.54 -9.38 -8.26
CA PHE A 162 -2.65 -9.71 -9.69
C PHE A 162 -4.06 -9.64 -10.24
N PHE A 163 -5.08 -9.43 -9.41
CA PHE A 163 -6.48 -9.47 -9.84
C PHE A 163 -7.12 -8.07 -9.96
N VAL A 164 -6.99 -7.21 -8.94
CA VAL A 164 -7.59 -5.86 -8.93
C VAL A 164 -6.60 -4.77 -9.38
N THR A 165 -5.36 -5.09 -9.65
CA THR A 165 -4.23 -4.17 -9.80
C THR A 165 -4.31 -3.24 -11.01
N SER A 166 -5.00 -3.64 -12.10
CA SER A 166 -5.04 -2.79 -13.29
C SER A 166 -5.75 -1.44 -13.02
N SER A 167 -5.23 -0.40 -13.66
CA SER A 167 -5.77 0.96 -13.60
C SER A 167 -7.29 1.02 -13.82
N ASP A 168 -7.80 0.24 -14.77
CA ASP A 168 -9.24 0.20 -15.07
C ASP A 168 -10.04 -0.40 -13.91
N ARG A 169 -9.62 -1.54 -13.37
CA ARG A 169 -10.36 -2.23 -12.30
C ARG A 169 -10.45 -1.41 -11.03
N VAL A 170 -9.32 -0.80 -10.62
CA VAL A 170 -9.28 0.06 -9.43
C VAL A 170 -10.22 1.24 -9.59
N ARG A 171 -10.20 1.93 -10.74
CA ARG A 171 -11.11 3.06 -11.01
C ARG A 171 -12.57 2.62 -11.05
N ARG A 172 -12.86 1.46 -11.62
CA ARG A 172 -14.23 0.91 -11.64
C ARG A 172 -14.76 0.67 -10.23
N ILE A 173 -13.92 0.16 -9.31
CA ILE A 173 -14.31 -0.01 -7.90
C ILE A 173 -14.58 1.37 -7.28
N VAL A 174 -13.67 2.33 -7.41
CA VAL A 174 -13.82 3.66 -6.81
C VAL A 174 -15.10 4.35 -7.30
N HIS A 175 -15.34 4.33 -8.61
CA HIS A 175 -16.54 4.92 -9.19
C HIS A 175 -17.84 4.23 -8.75
N ALA A 176 -17.81 2.90 -8.62
CA ALA A 176 -18.99 2.14 -8.22
C ALA A 176 -19.29 2.26 -6.72
N VAL A 177 -18.27 2.39 -5.88
CA VAL A 177 -18.44 2.65 -4.43
C VAL A 177 -19.07 4.01 -4.20
N ASP A 178 -18.71 5.03 -4.96
CA ASP A 178 -19.35 6.37 -4.95
C ASP A 178 -19.48 6.95 -3.54
N ARG A 179 -18.33 7.05 -2.83
CA ARG A 179 -18.22 7.71 -1.52
C ARG A 179 -17.07 8.71 -1.54
N GLU A 180 -17.30 9.92 -1.01
CA GLU A 180 -16.25 10.96 -0.96
C GLU A 180 -15.01 10.53 -0.18
N ASN A 181 -15.21 9.73 0.87
CA ASN A 181 -14.17 9.18 1.71
C ASN A 181 -13.71 7.77 1.27
N PHE A 182 -13.93 7.37 0.01
CA PHE A 182 -13.36 6.15 -0.57
C PHE A 182 -12.47 6.51 -1.76
N LYS A 183 -11.19 6.20 -1.68
CA LYS A 183 -10.14 6.64 -2.60
C LYS A 183 -9.25 5.47 -3.04
N THR A 184 -8.06 5.78 -3.55
CA THR A 184 -7.03 4.78 -3.84
C THR A 184 -5.76 5.03 -3.03
N THR A 185 -5.13 3.95 -2.59
CA THR A 185 -3.69 3.92 -2.34
C THR A 185 -3.05 3.60 -3.69
N LEU A 186 -2.33 4.56 -4.25
CA LEU A 186 -1.75 4.46 -5.58
C LEU A 186 -0.32 3.95 -5.48
N ASP A 187 -0.11 2.65 -5.70
CA ASP A 187 1.23 2.09 -5.81
C ASP A 187 1.72 2.16 -7.26
N VAL A 188 2.83 2.85 -7.48
CA VAL A 188 3.35 3.07 -8.83
C VAL A 188 3.99 1.83 -9.43
N GLY A 189 4.53 0.93 -8.60
CA GLY A 189 5.23 -0.29 -9.04
C GLY A 189 4.29 -1.44 -9.34
N ASN A 190 3.22 -1.59 -8.59
CA ASN A 190 2.32 -2.74 -8.69
C ASN A 190 1.65 -2.88 -10.07
N PHE A 191 1.54 -1.82 -10.86
CA PHE A 191 1.05 -1.92 -12.24
C PHE A 191 1.87 -2.90 -13.10
N LEU A 192 3.17 -3.04 -12.81
CA LEU A 192 4.02 -4.02 -13.49
C LEU A 192 3.62 -5.47 -13.21
N CYS A 193 2.96 -5.76 -12.09
CA CYS A 193 2.45 -7.10 -11.78
C CYS A 193 1.44 -7.59 -12.82
N VAL A 194 0.73 -6.68 -13.46
CA VAL A 194 -0.23 -6.95 -14.54
C VAL A 194 0.25 -6.42 -15.90
N ASP A 195 1.55 -6.13 -16.04
CA ASP A 195 2.21 -5.66 -17.26
C ASP A 195 1.70 -4.30 -17.78
N GLU A 196 1.06 -3.51 -16.95
CA GLU A 196 0.62 -2.16 -17.27
C GLU A 196 1.78 -1.16 -17.08
N ASP A 197 1.90 -0.17 -17.96
CA ASP A 197 2.96 0.84 -17.90
C ASP A 197 2.63 1.89 -16.82
N PRO A 198 3.47 2.02 -15.76
CA PRO A 198 3.28 3.02 -14.72
C PRO A 198 3.19 4.46 -15.25
N THR A 199 3.89 4.80 -16.32
CA THR A 199 3.88 6.17 -16.88
C THR A 199 2.52 6.56 -17.47
N THR A 200 1.70 5.58 -17.81
CA THR A 200 0.31 5.76 -18.29
C THR A 200 -0.70 5.56 -17.15
N ALA A 201 -0.50 4.52 -16.34
CA ALA A 201 -1.45 4.14 -15.29
C ALA A 201 -1.49 5.16 -14.13
N VAL A 202 -0.32 5.67 -13.71
CA VAL A 202 -0.23 6.62 -12.60
C VAL A 202 -1.02 7.91 -12.87
N PRO A 203 -0.82 8.63 -13.98
CA PRO A 203 -1.60 9.84 -14.27
C PRO A 203 -3.12 9.61 -14.29
N ALA A 204 -3.56 8.44 -14.77
CA ALA A 204 -4.97 8.09 -14.84
C ALA A 204 -5.62 7.85 -13.45
N ASN A 205 -4.82 7.47 -12.45
CA ASN A 205 -5.29 7.14 -11.09
C ASN A 205 -5.03 8.26 -10.07
N LEU A 206 -4.12 9.20 -10.34
CA LEU A 206 -3.81 10.32 -9.45
C LEU A 206 -5.03 11.12 -8.94
N PRO A 207 -6.09 11.37 -9.75
CA PRO A 207 -7.26 12.08 -9.25
C PRO A 207 -7.99 11.41 -8.08
N TYR A 208 -7.74 10.13 -7.86
CA TYR A 208 -8.37 9.32 -6.83
C TYR A 208 -7.43 8.99 -5.67
N ALA A 209 -6.15 9.32 -5.77
CA ALA A 209 -5.13 8.94 -4.80
C ALA A 209 -5.29 9.71 -3.49
N MET A 210 -5.38 8.97 -2.36
CA MET A 210 -5.24 9.56 -1.02
C MET A 210 -3.81 9.43 -0.47
N ILE A 211 -3.09 8.40 -0.89
CA ILE A 211 -1.67 8.17 -0.60
C ILE A 211 -0.99 7.54 -1.83
N VAL A 212 0.28 7.83 -2.03
CA VAL A 212 1.08 7.29 -3.14
C VAL A 212 2.21 6.43 -2.57
N HIS A 213 2.35 5.20 -3.07
CA HIS A 213 3.52 4.36 -2.78
C HIS A 213 4.52 4.46 -3.93
N LEU A 214 5.75 4.81 -3.61
CA LEU A 214 6.88 4.69 -4.53
C LEU A 214 7.52 3.32 -4.31
N LYS A 215 7.26 2.42 -5.23
CA LYS A 215 7.82 1.09 -5.35
C LYS A 215 8.51 0.97 -6.69
N ASP A 216 9.65 0.32 -6.76
CA ASP A 216 10.39 0.14 -8.00
C ASP A 216 10.77 -1.32 -8.20
N PHE A 217 10.90 -1.72 -9.46
CA PHE A 217 11.23 -3.10 -9.83
C PHE A 217 12.30 -3.16 -10.91
N TYR A 218 13.15 -4.17 -10.83
CA TYR A 218 13.87 -4.68 -11.99
C TYR A 218 12.94 -5.58 -12.79
N VAL A 219 12.95 -5.43 -14.13
CA VAL A 219 12.11 -6.19 -15.06
C VAL A 219 12.98 -6.98 -16.01
N ARG A 220 12.67 -8.27 -16.18
CA ARG A 220 13.34 -9.12 -17.17
C ARG A 220 12.32 -9.84 -18.05
N PRO A 221 12.60 -10.01 -19.35
CA PRO A 221 11.75 -10.79 -20.23
C PRO A 221 11.59 -12.25 -19.76
N ALA A 222 10.47 -12.88 -20.07
CA ALA A 222 10.11 -14.24 -19.67
C ALA A 222 11.15 -15.33 -20.05
N HIS A 223 11.93 -15.10 -21.09
CA HIS A 223 12.95 -16.07 -21.55
C HIS A 223 14.27 -15.99 -20.76
N PHE A 224 14.43 -15.02 -19.86
CA PHE A 224 15.61 -14.93 -18.99
C PHE A 224 15.50 -15.95 -17.87
N ALA A 225 16.58 -16.67 -17.60
CA ALA A 225 16.72 -17.42 -16.37
C ALA A 225 16.99 -16.44 -15.21
N THR A 226 16.14 -16.49 -14.19
CA THR A 226 16.29 -15.65 -13.00
C THR A 226 16.65 -16.49 -11.78
N PRO A 227 17.50 -15.99 -10.86
CA PRO A 227 17.74 -16.64 -9.58
C PRO A 227 16.53 -16.50 -8.65
N ASP A 228 16.63 -17.07 -7.45
CA ASP A 228 15.62 -16.92 -6.40
C ASP A 228 15.33 -15.44 -6.09
N GLY A 229 14.10 -15.16 -5.63
CA GLY A 229 13.65 -13.82 -5.26
C GLY A 229 13.08 -13.00 -6.40
N TRP A 230 12.96 -13.57 -7.60
CA TRP A 230 12.15 -13.02 -8.67
C TRP A 230 10.77 -13.67 -8.67
N PHE A 231 9.75 -12.88 -8.95
CA PHE A 231 8.39 -13.38 -9.18
C PHE A 231 7.95 -13.06 -10.63
N THR A 232 6.83 -13.62 -11.04
CA THR A 232 6.38 -13.52 -12.43
C THR A 232 5.16 -12.62 -12.51
N SER A 233 5.19 -11.61 -13.41
CA SER A 233 4.02 -10.80 -13.75
C SER A 233 2.95 -11.64 -14.43
N ARG A 234 1.75 -11.11 -14.57
CA ARG A 234 0.63 -11.78 -15.23
C ARG A 234 0.96 -12.17 -16.69
N GLY A 235 1.70 -11.36 -17.43
CA GLY A 235 2.14 -11.60 -18.79
C GLY A 235 3.44 -12.41 -18.90
N GLY A 236 4.01 -12.86 -17.78
CA GLY A 236 5.18 -13.76 -17.74
C GLY A 236 6.53 -13.07 -17.65
N LYS A 237 6.60 -11.73 -17.50
CA LYS A 237 7.87 -11.05 -17.19
C LYS A 237 8.32 -11.40 -15.78
N HIS A 238 9.61 -11.39 -15.55
CA HIS A 238 10.17 -11.54 -14.21
C HIS A 238 10.40 -10.18 -13.57
N LEU A 239 9.93 -10.04 -12.32
CA LEU A 239 10.01 -8.84 -11.51
C LEU A 239 10.80 -9.12 -10.24
N ARG A 240 11.59 -8.15 -9.79
CA ARG A 240 12.25 -8.16 -8.49
C ARG A 240 12.26 -6.75 -7.92
N GLY A 241 11.93 -6.59 -6.64
CA GLY A 241 12.01 -5.30 -5.97
C GLY A 241 13.36 -4.61 -6.13
N ALA A 242 13.33 -3.31 -6.32
CA ALA A 242 14.48 -2.44 -6.48
C ALA A 242 14.41 -1.25 -5.53
N ILE A 243 15.55 -0.62 -5.27
CA ILE A 243 15.58 0.67 -4.59
C ILE A 243 14.91 1.70 -5.51
N VAL A 244 13.99 2.50 -4.97
CA VAL A 244 13.27 3.53 -5.72
C VAL A 244 14.25 4.42 -6.50
N GLY A 245 14.05 4.51 -7.81
CA GLY A 245 14.90 5.25 -8.74
C GLY A 245 16.16 4.50 -9.22
N GLU A 246 16.29 3.22 -8.90
CA GLU A 246 17.37 2.34 -9.39
C GLU A 246 16.86 1.14 -10.17
N GLY A 247 15.53 0.96 -10.23
CA GLY A 247 14.86 -0.06 -11.02
C GLY A 247 14.64 0.35 -12.48
N ASP A 248 13.74 -0.35 -13.12
CA ASP A 248 13.43 -0.17 -14.54
C ASP A 248 12.17 0.70 -14.79
N ILE A 249 11.50 1.19 -13.72
CA ILE A 249 10.40 2.15 -13.85
C ILE A 249 10.97 3.54 -14.19
N ASP A 250 10.35 4.24 -15.15
CA ASP A 250 10.66 5.65 -15.39
C ASP A 250 10.19 6.53 -14.22
N MET A 251 10.90 6.43 -13.08
CA MET A 251 10.60 7.21 -11.87
C MET A 251 10.61 8.73 -12.11
N PRO A 252 11.50 9.30 -12.94
CA PRO A 252 11.42 10.72 -13.30
C PRO A 252 10.05 11.09 -13.88
N ALA A 253 9.54 10.32 -14.85
CA ALA A 253 8.22 10.57 -15.45
C ALA A 253 7.08 10.38 -14.43
N VAL A 254 7.13 9.31 -13.64
CA VAL A 254 6.11 9.02 -12.61
C VAL A 254 6.08 10.12 -11.54
N ILE A 255 7.22 10.47 -10.94
CA ILE A 255 7.31 11.54 -9.94
C ILE A 255 6.94 12.90 -10.54
N GLY A 256 7.32 13.15 -11.80
CA GLY A 256 6.90 14.33 -12.54
C GLY A 256 5.38 14.44 -12.68
N ALA A 257 4.70 13.32 -12.98
CA ALA A 257 3.24 13.27 -13.05
C ALA A 257 2.59 13.53 -11.67
N VAL A 258 3.10 12.91 -10.59
CA VAL A 258 2.60 13.14 -9.23
C VAL A 258 2.71 14.62 -8.86
N ARG A 259 3.88 15.22 -9.10
CA ARG A 259 4.11 16.66 -8.83
C ARG A 259 3.24 17.56 -9.68
N GLY A 260 3.17 17.28 -10.99
CA GLY A 260 2.40 18.07 -11.96
C GLY A 260 0.88 18.03 -11.71
N SER A 261 0.36 17.00 -11.05
CA SER A 261 -1.06 16.90 -10.67
C SER A 261 -1.48 17.84 -9.53
N GLY A 262 -0.52 18.46 -8.83
CA GLY A 262 -0.78 19.24 -7.62
C GLY A 262 -1.03 18.39 -6.38
N TYR A 263 -0.72 17.09 -6.42
CA TYR A 263 -0.86 16.21 -5.26
C TYR A 263 0.04 16.68 -4.10
N ASP A 264 -0.54 16.89 -2.94
CA ASP A 264 0.11 17.42 -1.73
C ASP A 264 0.04 16.47 -0.52
N GLY A 265 -0.50 15.26 -0.71
CA GLY A 265 -0.65 14.23 0.32
C GLY A 265 0.66 13.54 0.72
N PHE A 266 0.51 12.37 1.32
CA PHE A 266 1.63 11.53 1.76
C PHE A 266 2.14 10.66 0.61
N VAL A 267 3.46 10.51 0.55
CA VAL A 267 4.16 9.64 -0.40
C VAL A 267 5.08 8.71 0.40
N SER A 268 4.81 7.42 0.37
CA SER A 268 5.57 6.39 1.11
C SER A 268 6.58 5.70 0.20
N ILE A 269 7.82 5.58 0.63
CA ILE A 269 8.74 4.59 0.08
C ILE A 269 8.26 3.21 0.53
N GLU A 270 8.00 2.32 -0.42
CA GLU A 270 7.71 0.91 -0.16
C GLU A 270 8.77 0.03 -0.83
N PHE A 271 9.78 -0.33 -0.04
CA PHE A 271 10.94 -1.09 -0.50
C PHE A 271 10.72 -2.60 -0.31
N GLU A 272 10.88 -3.36 -1.39
CA GLU A 272 10.78 -4.83 -1.42
C GLU A 272 12.01 -5.50 -2.05
N GLY A 273 13.15 -4.82 -2.07
CA GLY A 273 14.39 -5.35 -2.66
C GLY A 273 15.08 -6.39 -1.77
N HIS A 274 16.18 -6.94 -2.29
CA HIS A 274 17.03 -7.90 -1.56
C HIS A 274 18.10 -7.22 -0.72
N GLU A 275 18.37 -5.95 -0.95
CA GLU A 275 19.30 -5.16 -0.20
C GLU A 275 18.83 -5.00 1.26
N ASP A 276 19.74 -4.68 2.17
CA ASP A 276 19.33 -4.30 3.52
C ASP A 276 18.28 -3.18 3.48
N CYS A 277 17.18 -3.36 4.20
CA CYS A 277 16.05 -2.44 4.08
C CYS A 277 16.37 -1.02 4.54
N LEU A 278 17.28 -0.83 5.51
CA LEU A 278 17.69 0.51 5.95
C LEU A 278 18.47 1.21 4.84
N VAL A 279 19.33 0.47 4.11
CA VAL A 279 20.03 0.98 2.93
C VAL A 279 19.03 1.30 1.81
N GLY A 280 18.09 0.38 1.53
CA GLY A 280 17.07 0.55 0.52
C GLY A 280 16.18 1.77 0.78
N CYS A 281 15.68 1.92 2.00
CA CYS A 281 14.87 3.05 2.43
C CYS A 281 15.64 4.37 2.37
N THR A 282 16.88 4.43 2.90
CA THR A 282 17.69 5.66 2.88
C THR A 282 17.96 6.13 1.46
N ARG A 283 18.39 5.22 0.57
CA ARG A 283 18.69 5.56 -0.84
C ARG A 283 17.42 5.91 -1.61
N GLY A 284 16.33 5.13 -1.42
CA GLY A 284 15.05 5.39 -2.05
C GLY A 284 14.50 6.76 -1.70
N LEU A 285 14.55 7.16 -0.43
CA LEU A 285 14.13 8.49 0.02
C LEU A 285 14.98 9.59 -0.63
N ALA A 286 16.30 9.45 -0.64
CA ALA A 286 17.21 10.41 -1.25
C ALA A 286 16.97 10.54 -2.77
N ASN A 287 16.77 9.41 -3.47
CA ASN A 287 16.44 9.40 -4.88
C ASN A 287 15.10 10.10 -5.17
N ALA A 288 14.04 9.78 -4.40
CA ALA A 288 12.73 10.38 -4.54
C ALA A 288 12.80 11.92 -4.34
N ARG A 289 13.50 12.40 -3.32
CA ARG A 289 13.72 13.83 -3.08
C ARG A 289 14.44 14.52 -4.24
N ARG A 290 15.51 13.90 -4.74
CA ARG A 290 16.27 14.42 -5.88
C ARG A 290 15.41 14.50 -7.15
N LEU A 291 14.64 13.44 -7.42
CA LEU A 291 13.75 13.40 -8.60
C LEU A 291 12.60 14.40 -8.45
N TRP A 292 12.03 14.53 -7.25
CA TRP A 292 11.00 15.54 -6.98
C TRP A 292 11.53 16.98 -7.20
N ALA A 293 12.74 17.28 -6.74
CA ALA A 293 13.33 18.60 -6.92
C ALA A 293 13.64 18.90 -8.40
N ALA A 294 14.00 17.88 -9.18
CA ALA A 294 14.31 17.99 -10.61
C ALA A 294 13.06 18.01 -11.51
N ALA A 295 11.90 17.52 -11.05
CA ALA A 295 10.66 17.56 -11.81
C ALA A 295 10.25 19.03 -12.03
N THR A 296 9.80 19.37 -13.24
CA THR A 296 9.41 20.74 -13.65
C THR A 296 7.90 20.83 -13.82
#